data_03b120bbc2b217b13917aebca9e551f5
#
_entry.id   03b120bbc2b217b13917aebca9e551f5
#
_cell.length_a   1.000
_cell.length_b   1.000
_cell.length_c   1.000
_cell.angle_alpha   90.00
_cell.angle_beta   90.00
_cell.angle_gamma   90.00
#
_symmetry.space_group_name_H-M   'P 1'
#
loop_
_entity.id
_entity.type
_entity.pdbx_description
1 polymer ?
#
loop_
_entity_poly.entity_id
_entity_poly.type
_entity_poly.pdbx_seq_one_letter_code
_entity_poly.pdbx_strand_id
1 'polypeptide(L)'
;MIRILIAEDQAMLRGALTALLGMEADIEVVAAAADGESAWRELQRLKPDLLVTDIEMPGLTGLELAQRIQRHALPIKVVIVTTFARGGFLRRALEAGVSGYLLKDAPVEQLADALRKVHGGGRAIDPQLALDAWSDADPLNDRERQVLRLAGEGMAAGDIATQLNLSHGTVRNYLSEAIGKLGVANRIEAYRLARQKGWL
;
A
#
# COMPACT_ATOMS: atom_id res chain seq x y z
N MET A 1 -1.61 -16.88 -20.26
CA MET A 1 -2.69 -16.09 -19.62
C MET A 1 -2.15 -15.57 -18.30
N ILE A 2 -2.25 -14.29 -18.06
CA ILE A 2 -1.75 -13.61 -16.85
C ILE A 2 -2.84 -13.67 -15.79
N ARG A 3 -2.59 -14.40 -14.71
CA ARG A 3 -3.57 -14.59 -13.63
C ARG A 3 -3.41 -13.48 -12.60
N ILE A 4 -4.46 -12.68 -12.39
CA ILE A 4 -4.42 -11.53 -11.48
C ILE A 4 -5.46 -11.66 -10.36
N LEU A 5 -5.11 -11.17 -9.18
CA LEU A 5 -6.03 -10.92 -8.08
C LEU A 5 -6.17 -9.40 -7.91
N ILE A 6 -7.40 -8.90 -7.79
CA ILE A 6 -7.69 -7.50 -7.53
C ILE A 6 -8.07 -7.33 -6.06
N ALA A 7 -7.47 -6.35 -5.37
CA ALA A 7 -7.83 -5.95 -4.01
C ALA A 7 -8.19 -4.45 -4.00
N GLU A 8 -9.48 -4.14 -3.79
CA GLU A 8 -10.05 -2.80 -3.89
C GLU A 8 -11.28 -2.72 -2.99
N ASP A 9 -11.33 -1.78 -2.07
CA ASP A 9 -12.44 -1.66 -1.12
C ASP A 9 -13.69 -1.03 -1.75
N GLN A 10 -13.51 -0.14 -2.73
CA GLN A 10 -14.61 0.52 -3.43
C GLN A 10 -15.29 -0.45 -4.39
N ALA A 11 -16.53 -0.87 -4.06
CA ALA A 11 -17.26 -1.91 -4.79
C ALA A 11 -17.45 -1.61 -6.29
N MET A 12 -17.73 -0.34 -6.64
CA MET A 12 -17.93 0.07 -8.03
C MET A 12 -16.62 -0.04 -8.83
N LEU A 13 -15.51 0.45 -8.25
CA LEU A 13 -14.20 0.41 -8.92
C LEU A 13 -13.69 -1.03 -9.04
N ARG A 14 -13.83 -1.83 -7.99
CA ARG A 14 -13.50 -3.26 -8.02
C ARG A 14 -14.26 -3.99 -9.13
N GLY A 15 -15.57 -3.72 -9.26
CA GLY A 15 -16.39 -4.29 -10.33
C GLY A 15 -15.95 -3.84 -11.72
N ALA A 16 -15.67 -2.54 -11.89
CA ALA A 16 -15.20 -1.97 -13.15
C ALA A 16 -13.85 -2.56 -13.58
N LEU A 17 -12.86 -2.61 -12.67
CA LEU A 17 -11.55 -3.19 -12.95
C LEU A 17 -11.66 -4.68 -13.31
N THR A 18 -12.51 -5.44 -12.59
CA THR A 18 -12.75 -6.85 -12.88
C THR A 18 -13.33 -7.05 -14.28
N ALA A 19 -14.33 -6.25 -14.64
CA ALA A 19 -14.97 -6.34 -15.94
C ALA A 19 -14.02 -5.94 -17.08
N LEU A 20 -13.36 -4.79 -16.96
CA LEU A 20 -12.49 -4.23 -18.00
C LEU A 20 -11.24 -5.10 -18.23
N LEU A 21 -10.55 -5.51 -17.16
CA LEU A 21 -9.39 -6.39 -17.29
C LEU A 21 -9.78 -7.81 -17.74
N GLY A 22 -10.99 -8.27 -17.38
CA GLY A 22 -11.54 -9.54 -17.87
C GLY A 22 -11.89 -9.55 -19.36
N MET A 23 -11.94 -8.39 -20.04
CA MET A 23 -12.11 -8.29 -21.49
C MET A 23 -10.78 -8.49 -22.26
N GLU A 24 -9.65 -8.39 -21.58
CA GLU A 24 -8.34 -8.60 -22.18
C GLU A 24 -8.10 -10.11 -22.43
N ALA A 25 -7.78 -10.48 -23.67
CA ALA A 25 -7.68 -11.88 -24.08
C ALA A 25 -6.55 -12.67 -23.38
N ASP A 26 -5.57 -11.98 -22.81
CA ASP A 26 -4.39 -12.55 -22.16
C ASP A 26 -4.38 -12.39 -20.63
N ILE A 27 -5.43 -11.78 -20.04
CA ILE A 27 -5.57 -11.56 -18.60
C ILE A 27 -6.75 -12.34 -18.04
N GLU A 28 -6.55 -13.00 -16.90
CA GLU A 28 -7.58 -13.71 -16.15
C GLU A 28 -7.69 -13.13 -14.74
N VAL A 29 -8.84 -12.55 -14.39
CA VAL A 29 -9.12 -12.12 -13.02
C VAL A 29 -9.58 -13.34 -12.21
N VAL A 30 -8.68 -13.93 -11.44
CA VAL A 30 -8.96 -15.16 -10.67
C VAL A 30 -9.71 -14.90 -9.36
N ALA A 31 -9.62 -13.69 -8.81
CA ALA A 31 -10.40 -13.25 -7.67
C ALA A 31 -10.41 -11.73 -7.55
N ALA A 32 -11.44 -11.20 -6.86
CA ALA A 32 -11.54 -9.80 -6.46
C ALA A 32 -11.95 -9.72 -4.98
N ALA A 33 -11.12 -9.07 -4.17
CA ALA A 33 -11.27 -8.94 -2.72
C ALA A 33 -11.63 -7.50 -2.33
N ALA A 34 -12.45 -7.33 -1.29
CA ALA A 34 -12.91 -6.03 -0.81
C ALA A 34 -12.03 -5.45 0.33
N ASP A 35 -11.09 -6.22 0.84
CA ASP A 35 -10.20 -5.85 1.93
C ASP A 35 -8.89 -6.65 1.87
N GLY A 36 -7.89 -6.19 2.61
CA GLY A 36 -6.57 -6.81 2.58
C GLY A 36 -6.50 -8.20 3.20
N GLU A 37 -7.33 -8.52 4.20
CA GLU A 37 -7.31 -9.84 4.82
C GLU A 37 -7.94 -10.90 3.91
N SER A 38 -9.03 -10.58 3.22
CA SER A 38 -9.61 -11.45 2.20
C SER A 38 -8.67 -11.61 1.01
N ALA A 39 -8.03 -10.53 0.57
CA ALA A 39 -7.00 -10.60 -0.48
C ALA A 39 -5.85 -11.54 -0.08
N TRP A 40 -5.35 -11.46 1.16
CA TRP A 40 -4.28 -12.32 1.64
C TRP A 40 -4.66 -13.81 1.62
N ARG A 41 -5.88 -14.15 2.06
CA ARG A 41 -6.38 -15.55 1.99
C ARG A 41 -6.42 -16.07 0.56
N GLU A 42 -6.93 -15.26 -0.36
CA GLU A 42 -7.03 -15.64 -1.77
C GLU A 42 -5.66 -15.74 -2.46
N LEU A 43 -4.70 -14.86 -2.12
CA LEU A 43 -3.31 -14.96 -2.61
C LEU A 43 -2.67 -16.30 -2.25
N GLN A 44 -2.86 -16.74 -1.02
CA GLN A 44 -2.31 -18.03 -0.57
C GLN A 44 -2.98 -19.23 -1.25
N ARG A 45 -4.29 -19.14 -1.50
CA ARG A 45 -5.09 -20.21 -2.10
C ARG A 45 -4.87 -20.33 -3.61
N LEU A 46 -4.92 -19.21 -4.33
CA LEU A 46 -4.94 -19.18 -5.79
C LEU A 46 -3.56 -19.03 -6.43
N LYS A 47 -2.60 -18.45 -5.70
CA LYS A 47 -1.23 -18.17 -6.15
C LYS A 47 -1.24 -17.53 -7.55
N PRO A 48 -1.84 -16.31 -7.69
CA PRO A 48 -1.86 -15.60 -8.96
C PRO A 48 -0.45 -15.16 -9.36
N ASP A 49 -0.26 -14.73 -10.60
CA ASP A 49 0.99 -14.15 -11.08
C ASP A 49 1.16 -12.72 -10.53
N LEU A 50 0.04 -11.97 -10.43
CA LEU A 50 0.02 -10.58 -10.03
C LEU A 50 -1.07 -10.28 -8.99
N LEU A 51 -0.74 -9.40 -8.07
CA LEU A 51 -1.70 -8.68 -7.23
C LEU A 51 -1.84 -7.26 -7.77
N VAL A 52 -3.06 -6.83 -8.08
CA VAL A 52 -3.44 -5.44 -8.33
C VAL A 52 -4.13 -4.94 -7.08
N THR A 53 -3.61 -3.93 -6.41
CA THR A 53 -4.14 -3.50 -5.10
C THR A 53 -4.20 -1.98 -4.95
N ASP A 54 -5.25 -1.48 -4.29
CA ASP A 54 -5.20 -0.13 -3.73
C ASP A 54 -4.25 -0.09 -2.53
N ILE A 55 -3.81 1.11 -2.16
CA ILE A 55 -3.02 1.34 -0.95
C ILE A 55 -3.91 1.31 0.29
N GLU A 56 -4.96 2.14 0.30
CA GLU A 56 -5.80 2.33 1.48
C GLU A 56 -7.01 1.38 1.44
N MET A 57 -6.95 0.31 2.21
CA MET A 57 -8.04 -0.65 2.38
C MET A 57 -8.24 -0.99 3.86
N PRO A 58 -9.45 -1.38 4.27
CA PRO A 58 -9.68 -1.89 5.62
C PRO A 58 -8.84 -3.13 5.95
N GLY A 59 -8.40 -3.22 7.19
CA GLY A 59 -7.54 -4.30 7.68
C GLY A 59 -6.11 -4.15 7.19
N LEU A 60 -5.66 -4.98 6.26
CA LEU A 60 -4.33 -4.85 5.64
C LEU A 60 -4.36 -3.87 4.47
N THR A 61 -3.45 -2.93 4.49
CA THR A 61 -3.21 -2.03 3.37
C THR A 61 -2.49 -2.75 2.21
N GLY A 62 -2.56 -2.18 1.01
CA GLY A 62 -1.84 -2.73 -0.16
C GLY A 62 -0.33 -2.78 0.04
N LEU A 63 0.24 -1.83 0.80
CA LEU A 63 1.66 -1.85 1.16
C LEU A 63 1.99 -3.00 2.13
N GLU A 64 1.13 -3.25 3.11
CA GLU A 64 1.31 -4.37 4.04
C GLU A 64 1.15 -5.73 3.34
N LEU A 65 0.25 -5.82 2.35
CA LEU A 65 0.15 -7.00 1.48
C LEU A 65 1.46 -7.22 0.71
N ALA A 66 2.02 -6.17 0.08
CA ALA A 66 3.29 -6.25 -0.64
C ALA A 66 4.44 -6.71 0.28
N GLN A 67 4.53 -6.14 1.48
CA GLN A 67 5.52 -6.56 2.48
C GLN A 67 5.33 -8.00 2.95
N ARG A 68 4.07 -8.48 3.09
CA ARG A 68 3.79 -9.89 3.44
C ARG A 68 4.22 -10.82 2.32
N ILE A 69 3.90 -10.49 1.06
CA ILE A 69 4.32 -11.24 -0.13
C ILE A 69 5.85 -11.36 -0.15
N GLN A 70 6.56 -10.26 0.04
CA GLN A 70 8.02 -10.21 0.08
C GLN A 70 8.59 -11.07 1.22
N ARG A 71 8.08 -10.91 2.44
CA ARG A 71 8.54 -11.67 3.64
C ARG A 71 8.33 -13.17 3.51
N HIS A 72 7.27 -13.61 2.84
CA HIS A 72 6.98 -15.02 2.59
C HIS A 72 7.61 -15.54 1.30
N ALA A 73 8.41 -14.72 0.61
CA ALA A 73 9.06 -15.04 -0.66
C ALA A 73 8.09 -15.65 -1.70
N LEU A 74 6.84 -15.13 -1.74
CA LEU A 74 5.86 -15.59 -2.72
C LEU A 74 6.23 -15.06 -4.10
N PRO A 75 6.13 -15.86 -5.17
CA PRO A 75 6.46 -15.44 -6.53
C PRO A 75 5.33 -14.61 -7.17
N ILE A 76 4.73 -13.71 -6.40
CA ILE A 76 3.62 -12.86 -6.79
C ILE A 76 4.14 -11.43 -6.95
N LYS A 77 3.99 -10.85 -8.13
CA LYS A 77 4.38 -9.46 -8.38
C LYS A 77 3.23 -8.54 -7.98
N VAL A 78 3.56 -7.36 -7.46
CA VAL A 78 2.57 -6.42 -6.95
C VAL A 78 2.53 -5.17 -7.82
N VAL A 79 1.33 -4.77 -8.21
CA VAL A 79 1.01 -3.52 -8.88
C VAL A 79 0.04 -2.75 -7.99
N ILE A 80 0.43 -1.56 -7.58
CA ILE A 80 -0.42 -0.63 -6.83
C ILE A 80 -1.16 0.28 -7.81
N VAL A 81 -2.46 0.47 -7.57
CA VAL A 81 -3.31 1.41 -8.29
C VAL A 81 -3.98 2.32 -7.27
N THR A 82 -3.65 3.61 -7.27
CA THR A 82 -4.07 4.54 -6.22
C THR A 82 -4.54 5.89 -6.76
N THR A 83 -5.39 6.58 -6.02
CA THR A 83 -5.76 7.97 -6.32
C THR A 83 -4.69 8.98 -5.90
N PHE A 84 -3.68 8.56 -5.13
CA PHE A 84 -2.72 9.46 -4.50
C PHE A 84 -1.32 9.37 -5.11
N ALA A 85 -0.92 10.47 -5.75
CA ALA A 85 0.44 10.71 -6.24
C ALA A 85 1.37 11.20 -5.10
N ARG A 86 1.42 10.51 -3.94
CA ARG A 86 2.25 10.95 -2.82
C ARG A 86 3.59 10.23 -2.84
N GLY A 87 4.68 10.99 -2.90
CA GLY A 87 6.04 10.45 -2.98
C GLY A 87 6.40 9.45 -1.89
N GLY A 88 5.91 9.66 -0.67
CA GLY A 88 6.14 8.74 0.45
C GLY A 88 5.55 7.34 0.23
N PHE A 89 4.40 7.22 -0.39
CA PHE A 89 3.81 5.91 -0.72
C PHE A 89 4.61 5.18 -1.80
N LEU A 90 5.03 5.87 -2.85
CA LEU A 90 5.82 5.25 -3.91
C LEU A 90 7.15 4.71 -3.37
N ARG A 91 7.86 5.48 -2.54
CA ARG A 91 9.12 5.03 -1.93
C ARG A 91 8.92 3.75 -1.10
N ARG A 92 7.92 3.75 -0.22
CA ARG A 92 7.58 2.57 0.59
C ARG A 92 7.15 1.37 -0.26
N ALA A 93 6.42 1.63 -1.36
CA ALA A 93 6.04 0.59 -2.31
C ALA A 93 7.28 -0.05 -2.96
N LEU A 94 8.26 0.76 -3.37
CA LEU A 94 9.52 0.26 -3.95
C LEU A 94 10.34 -0.54 -2.93
N GLU A 95 10.42 -0.07 -1.68
CA GLU A 95 11.07 -0.79 -0.57
C GLU A 95 10.38 -2.14 -0.28
N ALA A 96 9.05 -2.20 -0.43
CA ALA A 96 8.25 -3.42 -0.31
C ALA A 96 8.30 -4.34 -1.55
N GLY A 97 9.14 -4.02 -2.56
CA GLY A 97 9.30 -4.84 -3.76
C GLY A 97 8.17 -4.71 -4.79
N VAL A 98 7.35 -3.67 -4.71
CA VAL A 98 6.30 -3.40 -5.70
C VAL A 98 6.92 -3.15 -7.07
N SER A 99 6.35 -3.76 -8.10
CA SER A 99 6.85 -3.72 -9.48
C SER A 99 6.09 -2.75 -10.38
N GLY A 100 4.86 -2.36 -9.99
CA GLY A 100 4.06 -1.38 -10.69
C GLY A 100 3.39 -0.38 -9.75
N TYR A 101 3.31 0.88 -10.16
CA TYR A 101 2.64 1.93 -9.40
C TYR A 101 1.97 2.91 -10.36
N LEU A 102 0.63 2.89 -10.38
CA LEU A 102 -0.19 3.66 -11.31
C LEU A 102 -1.24 4.47 -10.57
N LEU A 103 -1.72 5.52 -11.22
CA LEU A 103 -2.85 6.31 -10.75
C LEU A 103 -4.17 5.70 -11.22
N LYS A 104 -5.23 5.81 -10.39
CA LYS A 104 -6.58 5.32 -10.71
C LYS A 104 -7.29 6.13 -11.82
N ASP A 105 -6.78 7.31 -12.17
CA ASP A 105 -7.25 8.14 -13.27
C ASP A 105 -6.59 7.80 -14.62
N ALA A 106 -5.60 6.90 -14.63
CA ALA A 106 -5.00 6.40 -15.86
C ALA A 106 -6.02 5.55 -16.65
N PRO A 107 -5.97 5.61 -18.01
CA PRO A 107 -6.77 4.72 -18.85
C PRO A 107 -6.53 3.24 -18.54
N VAL A 108 -7.58 2.40 -18.65
CA VAL A 108 -7.49 0.98 -18.33
C VAL A 108 -6.50 0.22 -19.24
N GLU A 109 -6.34 0.69 -20.46
CA GLU A 109 -5.36 0.16 -21.41
C GLU A 109 -3.92 0.30 -20.89
N GLN A 110 -3.62 1.43 -20.22
CA GLN A 110 -2.32 1.63 -19.57
C GLN A 110 -2.12 0.66 -18.39
N LEU A 111 -3.18 0.36 -17.65
CA LEU A 111 -3.11 -0.65 -16.58
C LEU A 111 -2.84 -2.03 -17.17
N ALA A 112 -3.54 -2.45 -18.23
CA ALA A 112 -3.32 -3.74 -18.88
C ALA A 112 -1.87 -3.86 -19.41
N ASP A 113 -1.36 -2.81 -20.04
CA ASP A 113 0.03 -2.79 -20.54
C ASP A 113 1.06 -2.82 -19.39
N ALA A 114 0.77 -2.14 -18.30
CA ALA A 114 1.59 -2.19 -17.09
C ALA A 114 1.63 -3.61 -16.49
N LEU A 115 0.48 -4.31 -16.45
CA LEU A 115 0.40 -5.69 -15.97
C LEU A 115 1.24 -6.64 -16.86
N ARG A 116 1.15 -6.49 -18.19
CA ARG A 116 1.99 -7.25 -19.14
C ARG A 116 3.47 -7.01 -18.92
N LYS A 117 3.86 -5.74 -18.80
CA LYS A 117 5.25 -5.34 -18.54
C LYS A 117 5.77 -5.91 -17.22
N VAL A 118 4.98 -5.81 -16.15
CA VAL A 118 5.35 -6.35 -14.84
C VAL A 118 5.40 -7.87 -14.88
N HIS A 119 4.45 -8.54 -15.52
CA HIS A 119 4.47 -10.00 -15.70
C HIS A 119 5.73 -10.47 -16.43
N GLY A 120 6.19 -9.71 -17.44
CA GLY A 120 7.44 -9.96 -18.16
C GLY A 120 8.73 -9.65 -17.37
N GLY A 121 8.62 -9.21 -16.10
CA GLY A 121 9.79 -8.90 -15.25
C GLY A 121 10.25 -7.44 -15.29
N GLY A 122 9.55 -6.58 -16.03
CA GLY A 122 9.79 -5.14 -16.06
C GLY A 122 9.17 -4.41 -14.87
N ARG A 123 9.34 -3.09 -14.83
CA ARG A 123 8.68 -2.19 -13.88
C ARG A 123 7.77 -1.22 -14.61
N ALA A 124 6.61 -0.92 -14.02
CA ALA A 124 5.63 0.01 -14.55
C ALA A 124 5.35 1.10 -13.50
N ILE A 125 6.19 2.13 -13.48
CA ILE A 125 6.08 3.27 -12.56
C ILE A 125 5.97 4.51 -13.40
N ASP A 126 5.02 5.38 -13.06
CA ASP A 126 4.88 6.69 -13.70
C ASP A 126 6.15 7.52 -13.42
N PRO A 127 6.82 8.06 -14.46
CA PRO A 127 8.05 8.83 -14.29
C PRO A 127 7.90 10.07 -13.40
N GLN A 128 6.74 10.74 -13.45
CA GLN A 128 6.48 11.92 -12.63
C GLN A 128 6.40 11.54 -11.15
N LEU A 129 5.71 10.44 -10.84
CA LEU A 129 5.63 9.91 -9.47
C LEU A 129 7.01 9.51 -8.94
N ALA A 130 7.88 8.98 -9.81
CA ALA A 130 9.24 8.62 -9.42
C ALA A 130 10.06 9.86 -9.02
N LEU A 131 9.92 10.99 -9.72
CA LEU A 131 10.60 12.24 -9.36
C LEU A 131 10.08 12.80 -8.02
N ASP A 132 8.77 12.79 -7.81
CA ASP A 132 8.16 13.30 -6.58
C ASP A 132 8.55 12.46 -5.34
N ALA A 133 8.72 11.15 -5.51
CA ALA A 133 9.15 10.26 -4.42
C ALA A 133 10.56 10.54 -3.92
N TRP A 134 11.42 11.11 -4.74
CA TRP A 134 12.80 11.43 -4.37
C TRP A 134 12.95 12.76 -3.64
N SER A 135 11.98 13.67 -3.78
CA SER A 135 12.04 15.00 -3.17
C SER A 135 11.69 15.04 -1.68
N ASP A 136 10.92 14.09 -1.18
CA ASP A 136 10.39 14.06 0.19
C ASP A 136 10.86 12.80 0.96
N ALA A 137 12.00 12.90 1.63
CA ALA A 137 12.48 11.80 2.49
C ALA A 137 11.58 11.61 3.72
N ASP A 138 11.06 10.39 3.91
CA ASP A 138 10.32 10.03 5.12
C ASP A 138 11.28 9.94 6.33
N PRO A 139 11.13 10.81 7.35
CA PRO A 139 12.00 10.81 8.51
C PRO A 139 11.63 9.75 9.56
N LEU A 140 10.44 9.10 9.40
CA LEU A 140 9.91 8.17 10.40
C LEU A 140 10.41 6.74 10.16
N ASN A 141 10.73 6.03 11.24
CA ASN A 141 10.93 4.59 11.19
C ASN A 141 9.61 3.82 11.27
N ASP A 142 9.64 2.50 11.04
CA ASP A 142 8.43 1.65 11.00
C ASP A 142 7.65 1.66 12.31
N ARG A 143 8.32 1.70 13.46
CA ARG A 143 7.68 1.74 14.77
C ARG A 143 7.03 3.08 15.06
N GLU A 144 7.69 4.17 14.72
CA GLU A 144 7.13 5.52 14.82
C GLU A 144 5.88 5.66 13.97
N ARG A 145 5.91 5.17 12.72
CA ARG A 145 4.73 5.17 11.82
C ARG A 145 3.57 4.38 12.42
N GLN A 146 3.84 3.16 12.88
CA GLN A 146 2.82 2.28 13.46
C GLN A 146 2.15 2.91 14.67
N VAL A 147 2.94 3.45 15.59
CA VAL A 147 2.44 4.12 16.80
C VAL A 147 1.69 5.40 16.46
N LEU A 148 2.23 6.22 15.54
CA LEU A 148 1.60 7.48 15.13
C LEU A 148 0.26 7.25 14.42
N ARG A 149 0.15 6.20 13.60
CA ARG A 149 -1.10 5.81 12.92
C ARG A 149 -2.18 5.49 13.96
N LEU A 150 -1.91 4.56 14.87
CA LEU A 150 -2.87 4.15 15.89
C LEU A 150 -3.29 5.31 16.80
N ALA A 151 -2.34 6.18 17.18
CA ALA A 151 -2.63 7.37 17.95
C ALA A 151 -3.49 8.39 17.19
N GLY A 152 -3.30 8.50 15.87
CA GLY A 152 -4.08 9.37 14.99
C GLY A 152 -5.50 8.87 14.74
N GLU A 153 -5.72 7.55 14.81
CA GLU A 153 -7.03 6.89 14.78
C GLU A 153 -7.79 7.01 16.12
N GLY A 154 -7.21 7.69 17.11
CA GLY A 154 -7.86 7.97 18.40
C GLY A 154 -7.52 6.98 19.52
N MET A 155 -6.64 6.02 19.26
CA MET A 155 -6.29 5.01 20.27
C MET A 155 -5.46 5.63 21.41
N ALA A 156 -5.78 5.21 22.66
CA ALA A 156 -5.00 5.64 23.82
C ALA A 156 -3.63 4.95 23.87
N ALA A 157 -2.62 5.61 24.46
CA ALA A 157 -1.26 5.07 24.51
C ALA A 157 -1.16 3.71 25.23
N GLY A 158 -2.04 3.44 26.19
CA GLY A 158 -2.15 2.14 26.88
C GLY A 158 -2.63 1.01 25.94
N ASP A 159 -3.63 1.30 25.12
CA ASP A 159 -4.19 0.35 24.16
C ASP A 159 -3.19 0.05 23.04
N ILE A 160 -2.49 1.08 22.56
CA ILE A 160 -1.39 0.94 21.59
C ILE A 160 -0.27 0.06 22.17
N ALA A 161 0.09 0.28 23.43
CA ALA A 161 1.11 -0.51 24.12
C ALA A 161 0.73 -2.00 24.15
N THR A 162 -0.52 -2.29 24.49
CA THR A 162 -1.06 -3.66 24.50
C THR A 162 -1.06 -4.27 23.09
N GLN A 163 -1.58 -3.55 22.10
CA GLN A 163 -1.71 -4.05 20.72
C GLN A 163 -0.35 -4.33 20.07
N LEU A 164 0.65 -3.49 20.33
CA LEU A 164 1.99 -3.61 19.75
C LEU A 164 2.98 -4.39 20.60
N ASN A 165 2.53 -4.90 21.77
CA ASN A 165 3.37 -5.58 22.76
C ASN A 165 4.58 -4.73 23.19
N LEU A 166 4.30 -3.46 23.54
CA LEU A 166 5.27 -2.46 23.99
C LEU A 166 4.93 -1.99 25.42
N SER A 167 5.88 -1.31 26.09
CA SER A 167 5.57 -0.59 27.30
C SER A 167 4.87 0.76 26.99
N HIS A 168 4.06 1.25 27.91
CA HIS A 168 3.42 2.57 27.79
C HIS A 168 4.47 3.71 27.62
N GLY A 169 5.62 3.61 28.29
CA GLY A 169 6.73 4.53 28.14
C GLY A 169 7.34 4.51 26.74
N THR A 170 7.51 3.31 26.16
CA THR A 170 8.02 3.13 24.80
C THR A 170 7.10 3.78 23.75
N VAL A 171 5.78 3.62 23.89
CA VAL A 171 4.81 4.26 22.99
C VAL A 171 4.92 5.80 23.08
N ARG A 172 5.04 6.35 24.28
CA ARG A 172 5.22 7.81 24.46
C ARG A 172 6.52 8.32 23.84
N ASN A 173 7.60 7.55 23.95
CA ASN A 173 8.88 7.90 23.34
C ASN A 173 8.77 7.93 21.81
N TYR A 174 8.19 6.91 21.18
CA TYR A 174 7.97 6.90 19.73
C TYR A 174 7.12 8.07 19.25
N LEU A 175 6.05 8.43 19.98
CA LEU A 175 5.25 9.62 19.65
C LEU A 175 6.06 10.91 19.76
N SER A 176 6.86 11.05 20.81
CA SER A 176 7.71 12.23 21.00
C SER A 176 8.79 12.36 19.93
N GLU A 177 9.44 11.25 19.57
CA GLU A 177 10.42 11.20 18.49
C GLU A 177 9.80 11.55 17.13
N ALA A 178 8.63 10.98 16.82
CA ALA A 178 7.90 11.29 15.59
C ALA A 178 7.53 12.79 15.51
N ILE A 179 6.99 13.36 16.59
CA ILE A 179 6.67 14.79 16.68
C ILE A 179 7.93 15.65 16.44
N GLY A 180 9.04 15.29 17.10
CA GLY A 180 10.32 16.01 16.96
C GLY A 180 10.89 15.92 15.53
N LYS A 181 10.89 14.74 14.90
CA LYS A 181 11.35 14.54 13.52
C LYS A 181 10.52 15.32 12.50
N LEU A 182 9.22 15.42 12.74
CA LEU A 182 8.29 16.14 11.85
C LEU A 182 8.26 17.64 12.10
N GLY A 183 8.90 18.12 13.19
CA GLY A 183 8.98 19.55 13.53
C GLY A 183 7.64 20.19 13.86
N VAL A 184 6.69 19.43 14.39
CA VAL A 184 5.32 19.88 14.71
C VAL A 184 5.06 19.94 16.22
N ALA A 185 3.95 20.59 16.63
CA ALA A 185 3.70 20.85 18.05
C ALA A 185 3.08 19.68 18.81
N ASN A 186 2.36 18.78 18.14
CA ASN A 186 1.60 17.72 18.79
C ASN A 186 1.34 16.52 17.87
N ARG A 187 0.85 15.39 18.46
CA ARG A 187 0.58 14.15 17.77
C ARG A 187 -0.48 14.26 16.65
N ILE A 188 -1.44 15.19 16.78
CA ILE A 188 -2.50 15.37 15.79
C ILE A 188 -1.92 16.03 14.54
N GLU A 189 -1.09 17.04 14.72
CA GLU A 189 -0.36 17.67 13.61
C GLU A 189 0.62 16.69 12.95
N ALA A 190 1.34 15.90 13.78
CA ALA A 190 2.24 14.86 13.28
C ALA A 190 1.50 13.84 12.40
N TYR A 191 0.37 13.35 12.86
CA TYR A 191 -0.47 12.43 12.10
C TYR A 191 -0.98 13.04 10.79
N ARG A 192 -1.50 14.28 10.85
CA ARG A 192 -2.00 14.98 9.65
C ARG A 192 -0.89 15.18 8.61
N LEU A 193 0.27 15.67 9.05
CA LEU A 193 1.42 15.90 8.16
C LEU A 193 1.93 14.59 7.56
N ALA A 194 2.14 13.57 8.39
CA ALA A 194 2.63 12.28 7.93
C ALA A 194 1.65 11.59 6.96
N ARG A 195 0.34 11.71 7.23
CA ARG A 195 -0.70 11.22 6.32
C ARG A 195 -0.75 12.02 5.01
N GLN A 196 -0.63 13.34 5.08
CA GLN A 196 -0.58 14.20 3.90
C GLN A 196 0.63 13.88 3.00
N LYS A 197 1.77 13.53 3.59
CA LYS A 197 3.00 13.17 2.88
C LYS A 197 3.04 11.70 2.42
N GLY A 198 2.06 10.88 2.81
CA GLY A 198 2.04 9.45 2.49
C GLY A 198 3.07 8.61 3.26
N TRP A 199 3.48 9.08 4.45
CA TRP A 199 4.42 8.36 5.32
C TRP A 199 3.73 7.38 6.28
N LEU A 200 2.39 7.45 6.42
CA LEU A 200 1.56 6.54 7.22
C LEU A 200 0.75 5.56 6.38
#